data_92039db6a3d1090e11e07aca37ad0c5c
#
_entry.id   92039db6a3d1090e11e07aca37ad0c5c
#
_cell.length_a   1.000
_cell.length_b   1.000
_cell.length_c   1.000
_cell.angle_alpha   90.00
_cell.angle_beta   90.00
_cell.angle_gamma   90.00
#
_symmetry.space_group_name_H-M   'P 1'
#
loop_
_entity.id
_entity.type
_entity.pdbx_description
1 polymer ?
#
loop_
_entity_poly.entity_id
_entity_poly.type
_entity_poly.pdbx_seq_one_letter_code
_entity_poly.pdbx_strand_id
1 'polypeptide(L)'
;MNNISEVLRNAKRIHFIGIGGSGMCPLAEILHAKGYSLQGSDNNESSIVERIRKLGIPVMMGQKAENIKGADMIVYSAAIQRGNEELEAALASGIPTFTRAELFGEVTKHFDNCIGICGTHGKTTTTSMTVQAMLSADLDPSAVIGGKLPLTDSYGRVGKSDTIVCEACEYVDTFLHLFPNVAVILNIDEDHMEYFKTLDNLILSFHKFACLAKSAVIYNGDDENTLKAVEGIEGKDMISFGFSDKNDYYAENIESINGAYTRFDVMYKGKKLGRLSLAVPGVHNILNALA
;
A
#
# COMPACT_ATOMS: atom_id res chain seq x y z
N MET A 1 -11.09 9.15 -22.32
CA MET A 1 -10.16 8.44 -21.43
C MET A 1 -10.53 6.96 -21.43
N ASN A 2 -9.56 6.08 -21.62
CA ASN A 2 -9.83 4.65 -21.58
C ASN A 2 -10.21 4.24 -20.15
N ASN A 3 -11.27 3.42 -19.99
CA ASN A 3 -11.64 2.88 -18.70
C ASN A 3 -10.66 1.73 -18.35
N ILE A 4 -9.83 1.93 -17.32
CA ILE A 4 -8.80 0.94 -16.93
C ILE A 4 -9.40 -0.44 -16.61
N SER A 5 -10.60 -0.49 -15.99
CA SER A 5 -11.28 -1.76 -15.68
C SER A 5 -11.64 -2.55 -16.94
N GLU A 6 -12.09 -1.86 -17.99
CA GLU A 6 -12.42 -2.49 -19.26
C GLU A 6 -11.15 -2.93 -20.01
N VAL A 7 -10.14 -2.05 -20.03
CA VAL A 7 -8.86 -2.35 -20.68
C VAL A 7 -8.17 -3.55 -20.00
N LEU A 8 -8.07 -3.56 -18.67
CA LEU A 8 -7.46 -4.64 -17.92
C LEU A 8 -8.17 -5.98 -18.16
N ARG A 9 -9.51 -5.99 -18.14
CA ARG A 9 -10.32 -7.20 -18.39
C ARG A 9 -10.06 -7.82 -19.77
N ASN A 10 -9.81 -6.98 -20.77
CA ASN A 10 -9.62 -7.41 -22.16
C ASN A 10 -8.16 -7.59 -22.55
N ALA A 11 -7.22 -7.14 -21.73
CA ALA A 11 -5.79 -7.20 -22.01
C ALA A 11 -5.30 -8.65 -22.04
N LYS A 12 -4.70 -9.04 -23.16
CA LYS A 12 -4.04 -10.34 -23.32
C LYS A 12 -2.58 -10.26 -22.86
N ARG A 13 -1.94 -9.10 -23.07
CA ARG A 13 -0.55 -8.87 -22.67
C ARG A 13 -0.38 -7.48 -22.09
N ILE A 14 0.09 -7.42 -20.86
CA ILE A 14 0.36 -6.17 -20.14
C ILE A 14 1.87 -5.94 -20.09
N HIS A 15 2.31 -4.76 -20.49
CA HIS A 15 3.71 -4.35 -20.45
C HIS A 15 3.98 -3.37 -19.32
N PHE A 16 5.02 -3.64 -18.52
CA PHE A 16 5.42 -2.82 -17.38
C PHE A 16 6.74 -2.10 -17.67
N ILE A 17 6.73 -0.76 -17.72
CA ILE A 17 7.95 0.06 -17.84
C ILE A 17 8.49 0.31 -16.42
N GLY A 18 9.66 -0.22 -16.10
CA GLY A 18 10.27 -0.19 -14.77
C GLY A 18 9.71 -1.30 -13.85
N ILE A 19 9.57 -2.51 -14.37
CA ILE A 19 8.95 -3.65 -13.68
C ILE A 19 9.69 -4.06 -12.39
N GLY A 20 11.01 -3.82 -12.32
CA GLY A 20 11.85 -4.10 -11.16
C GLY A 20 11.71 -3.08 -10.01
N GLY A 21 10.86 -2.07 -10.16
CA GLY A 21 10.57 -1.14 -9.08
C GLY A 21 9.83 -1.80 -7.91
N SER A 22 10.15 -1.41 -6.65
CA SER A 22 9.55 -1.98 -5.45
C SER A 22 8.02 -1.91 -5.40
N GLY A 23 7.42 -0.88 -5.99
CA GLY A 23 5.96 -0.74 -6.09
C GLY A 23 5.35 -1.39 -7.34
N MET A 24 6.17 -1.76 -8.35
CA MET A 24 5.70 -2.39 -9.59
C MET A 24 5.68 -3.92 -9.47
N CYS A 25 6.73 -4.48 -8.89
CA CYS A 25 6.89 -5.93 -8.73
C CYS A 25 5.69 -6.61 -8.04
N PRO A 26 5.17 -6.13 -6.89
CA PRO A 26 4.02 -6.76 -6.25
C PRO A 26 2.77 -6.79 -7.15
N LEU A 27 2.54 -5.73 -7.91
CA LEU A 27 1.40 -5.67 -8.84
C LEU A 27 1.57 -6.67 -9.98
N ALA A 28 2.78 -6.79 -10.53
CA ALA A 28 3.08 -7.79 -11.55
C ALA A 28 2.89 -9.22 -10.99
N GLU A 29 3.36 -9.51 -9.78
CA GLU A 29 3.18 -10.82 -9.13
C GLU A 29 1.69 -11.15 -8.92
N ILE A 30 0.89 -10.20 -8.43
CA ILE A 30 -0.56 -10.38 -8.23
C ILE A 30 -1.28 -10.64 -9.56
N LEU A 31 -0.99 -9.84 -10.59
CA LEU A 31 -1.62 -10.02 -11.90
C LEU A 31 -1.19 -11.31 -12.58
N HIS A 32 0.09 -11.70 -12.45
CA HIS A 32 0.58 -12.98 -12.96
C HIS A 32 -0.15 -14.16 -12.29
N ALA A 33 -0.31 -14.13 -10.98
CA ALA A 33 -1.04 -15.16 -10.23
C ALA A 33 -2.54 -15.21 -10.61
N LYS A 34 -3.11 -14.08 -11.05
CA LYS A 34 -4.47 -14.01 -11.59
C LYS A 34 -4.57 -14.46 -13.06
N GLY A 35 -3.46 -14.90 -13.67
CA GLY A 35 -3.41 -15.49 -15.02
C GLY A 35 -3.17 -14.49 -16.16
N TYR A 36 -2.84 -13.24 -15.86
CA TYR A 36 -2.47 -12.28 -16.91
C TYR A 36 -1.11 -12.61 -17.53
N SER A 37 -1.00 -12.46 -18.85
CA SER A 37 0.31 -12.53 -19.53
C SER A 37 1.02 -11.20 -19.38
N LEU A 38 2.20 -11.23 -18.80
CA LEU A 38 2.98 -10.04 -18.50
C LEU A 38 4.31 -10.04 -19.22
N GLN A 39 4.81 -8.87 -19.51
CA GLN A 39 6.19 -8.58 -19.88
C GLN A 39 6.59 -7.23 -19.28
N GLY A 40 7.87 -6.92 -19.24
CA GLY A 40 8.30 -5.61 -18.79
C GLY A 40 9.73 -5.26 -19.20
N SER A 41 10.11 -4.04 -18.86
CA SER A 41 11.47 -3.54 -19.03
C SER A 41 12.00 -2.97 -17.72
N ASP A 42 13.31 -2.98 -17.57
CA ASP A 42 14.03 -2.27 -16.52
C ASP A 42 15.42 -1.85 -17.00
N ASN A 43 15.97 -0.79 -16.42
CA ASN A 43 17.32 -0.34 -16.73
C ASN A 43 18.38 -1.02 -15.86
N ASN A 44 17.98 -1.57 -14.72
CA ASN A 44 18.89 -2.10 -13.71
C ASN A 44 18.64 -3.58 -13.45
N GLU A 45 19.67 -4.40 -13.56
CA GLU A 45 19.62 -5.76 -13.03
C GLU A 45 19.53 -5.70 -11.50
N SER A 46 18.62 -6.48 -10.93
CA SER A 46 18.38 -6.53 -9.49
C SER A 46 17.81 -7.88 -9.08
N SER A 47 17.85 -8.17 -7.78
CA SER A 47 17.20 -9.35 -7.22
C SER A 47 15.69 -9.39 -7.49
N ILE A 48 15.06 -8.23 -7.63
CA ILE A 48 13.64 -8.12 -8.01
C ILE A 48 13.44 -8.56 -9.46
N VAL A 49 14.26 -8.07 -10.40
CA VAL A 49 14.19 -8.48 -11.81
C VAL A 49 14.43 -9.98 -11.97
N GLU A 50 15.42 -10.54 -11.26
CA GLU A 50 15.65 -11.97 -11.23
C GLU A 50 14.44 -12.76 -10.72
N ARG A 51 13.80 -12.29 -9.65
CA ARG A 51 12.59 -12.88 -9.09
C ARG A 51 11.45 -12.89 -10.10
N ILE A 52 11.21 -11.77 -10.79
CA ILE A 52 10.18 -11.66 -11.83
C ILE A 52 10.45 -12.64 -12.98
N ARG A 53 11.71 -12.76 -13.43
CA ARG A 53 12.09 -13.73 -14.47
C ARG A 53 11.86 -15.17 -14.02
N LYS A 54 12.12 -15.49 -12.74
CA LYS A 54 11.84 -16.85 -12.18
C LYS A 54 10.36 -17.21 -12.22
N LEU A 55 9.46 -16.22 -12.21
CA LEU A 55 8.02 -16.45 -12.41
C LEU A 55 7.65 -16.71 -13.90
N GLY A 56 8.61 -16.62 -14.81
CA GLY A 56 8.36 -16.79 -16.24
C GLY A 56 7.94 -15.51 -16.95
N ILE A 57 8.04 -14.35 -16.30
CA ILE A 57 7.73 -13.04 -16.90
C ILE A 57 8.96 -12.52 -17.64
N PRO A 58 8.90 -12.30 -18.96
CA PRO A 58 10.01 -11.75 -19.74
C PRO A 58 10.33 -10.31 -19.29
N VAL A 59 11.61 -10.03 -19.02
CA VAL A 59 12.09 -8.68 -18.69
C VAL A 59 13.21 -8.29 -19.65
N MET A 60 12.95 -7.27 -20.46
CA MET A 60 13.92 -6.67 -21.37
C MET A 60 14.78 -5.68 -20.58
N MET A 61 16.10 -5.74 -20.82
CA MET A 61 17.02 -4.76 -20.23
C MET A 61 17.17 -3.55 -21.14
N GLY A 62 17.05 -2.36 -20.53
CA GLY A 62 16.99 -1.09 -21.25
C GLY A 62 15.56 -0.73 -21.67
N GLN A 63 15.23 0.54 -21.52
CA GLN A 63 13.90 1.09 -21.81
C GLN A 63 13.89 1.65 -23.24
N LYS A 64 13.47 0.82 -24.20
CA LYS A 64 13.50 1.11 -25.65
C LYS A 64 12.10 1.09 -26.23
N ALA A 65 11.87 1.89 -27.26
CA ALA A 65 10.59 1.98 -27.99
C ALA A 65 10.06 0.62 -28.49
N GLU A 66 10.94 -0.31 -28.85
CA GLU A 66 10.57 -1.62 -29.37
C GLU A 66 9.98 -2.58 -28.34
N ASN A 67 10.19 -2.34 -27.03
CA ASN A 67 9.74 -3.23 -25.95
C ASN A 67 8.22 -3.31 -25.84
N ILE A 68 7.51 -2.25 -26.25
CA ILE A 68 6.03 -2.22 -26.16
C ILE A 68 5.31 -3.07 -27.20
N LYS A 69 6.05 -3.70 -28.14
CA LYS A 69 5.45 -4.48 -29.23
C LYS A 69 4.61 -5.63 -28.69
N GLY A 70 3.37 -5.70 -29.18
CA GLY A 70 2.41 -6.76 -28.83
C GLY A 70 1.78 -6.60 -27.46
N ALA A 71 1.95 -5.47 -26.78
CA ALA A 71 1.19 -5.13 -25.59
C ALA A 71 -0.19 -4.57 -25.94
N ASP A 72 -1.18 -4.95 -25.16
CA ASP A 72 -2.57 -4.44 -25.23
C ASP A 72 -2.80 -3.34 -24.18
N MET A 73 -1.97 -3.31 -23.16
CA MET A 73 -1.99 -2.36 -22.05
C MET A 73 -0.56 -2.08 -21.59
N ILE A 74 -0.26 -0.83 -21.28
CA ILE A 74 1.05 -0.41 -20.76
C ILE A 74 0.86 0.22 -19.38
N VAL A 75 1.76 -0.10 -18.45
CA VAL A 75 1.82 0.48 -17.11
C VAL A 75 3.22 0.99 -16.83
N TYR A 76 3.33 2.19 -16.32
CA TYR A 76 4.65 2.78 -16.02
C TYR A 76 4.77 3.25 -14.57
N SER A 77 6.00 3.14 -14.06
CA SER A 77 6.36 3.64 -12.73
C SER A 77 6.44 5.17 -12.72
N ALA A 78 6.07 5.78 -11.59
CA ALA A 78 6.24 7.23 -11.40
C ALA A 78 7.70 7.72 -11.52
N ALA A 79 8.68 6.81 -11.37
CA ALA A 79 10.10 7.11 -11.59
C ALA A 79 10.46 7.32 -13.06
N ILE A 80 9.60 6.90 -13.99
CA ILE A 80 9.79 7.07 -15.44
C ILE A 80 9.25 8.45 -15.82
N GLN A 81 10.15 9.32 -16.25
CA GLN A 81 9.83 10.71 -16.58
C GLN A 81 9.66 10.92 -18.10
N ARG A 82 9.10 12.06 -18.47
CA ARG A 82 9.07 12.53 -19.86
C ARG A 82 10.47 12.55 -20.46
N GLY A 83 10.57 12.21 -21.74
CA GLY A 83 11.85 12.03 -22.44
C GLY A 83 12.41 10.61 -22.38
N ASN A 84 11.76 9.71 -21.64
CA ASN A 84 12.09 8.28 -21.69
C ASN A 84 11.58 7.70 -23.02
N GLU A 85 12.46 7.06 -23.79
CA GLU A 85 12.18 6.55 -25.14
C GLU A 85 10.97 5.59 -25.17
N GLU A 86 10.91 4.68 -24.21
CA GLU A 86 9.85 3.67 -24.13
C GLU A 86 8.50 4.29 -23.73
N LEU A 87 8.50 5.22 -22.76
CA LEU A 87 7.29 5.93 -22.37
C LEU A 87 6.76 6.82 -23.50
N GLU A 88 7.63 7.54 -24.20
CA GLU A 88 7.20 8.37 -25.34
C GLU A 88 6.62 7.52 -26.48
N ALA A 89 7.24 6.37 -26.75
CA ALA A 89 6.69 5.41 -27.71
C ALA A 89 5.32 4.85 -27.25
N ALA A 90 5.16 4.53 -25.97
CA ALA A 90 3.90 4.09 -25.41
C ALA A 90 2.80 5.13 -25.59
N LEU A 91 3.07 6.38 -25.24
CA LEU A 91 2.10 7.49 -25.36
C LEU A 91 1.73 7.81 -26.81
N ALA A 92 2.68 7.62 -27.75
CA ALA A 92 2.45 7.84 -29.18
C ALA A 92 1.76 6.67 -29.88
N SER A 93 1.81 5.46 -29.32
CA SER A 93 1.33 4.22 -29.97
C SER A 93 -0.20 4.09 -30.04
N GLY A 94 -0.94 4.83 -29.23
CA GLY A 94 -2.37 4.65 -29.01
C GLY A 94 -2.76 3.45 -28.13
N ILE A 95 -1.78 2.66 -27.65
CA ILE A 95 -2.01 1.59 -26.67
C ILE A 95 -2.44 2.25 -25.33
N PRO A 96 -3.51 1.77 -24.66
CA PRO A 96 -3.91 2.28 -23.36
C PRO A 96 -2.74 2.22 -22.37
N THR A 97 -2.33 3.39 -21.88
CA THR A 97 -1.15 3.56 -21.01
C THR A 97 -1.58 4.20 -19.69
N PHE A 98 -1.25 3.56 -18.58
CA PHE A 98 -1.66 3.93 -17.24
C PHE A 98 -0.47 4.06 -16.29
N THR A 99 -0.63 4.86 -15.27
CA THR A 99 0.31 4.94 -14.17
C THR A 99 0.22 3.72 -13.25
N ARG A 100 1.27 3.47 -12.48
CA ARG A 100 1.23 2.47 -11.40
C ARG A 100 0.08 2.71 -10.41
N ALA A 101 -0.21 3.97 -10.07
CA ALA A 101 -1.26 4.32 -9.11
C ALA A 101 -2.65 3.92 -9.62
N GLU A 102 -2.95 4.19 -10.90
CA GLU A 102 -4.21 3.78 -11.53
C GLU A 102 -4.36 2.27 -11.56
N LEU A 103 -3.30 1.53 -11.95
CA LEU A 103 -3.32 0.06 -11.93
C LEU A 103 -3.49 -0.46 -10.50
N PHE A 104 -2.78 0.12 -9.52
CA PHE A 104 -2.88 -0.30 -8.13
C PHE A 104 -4.32 -0.16 -7.61
N GLY A 105 -4.95 0.98 -7.88
CA GLY A 105 -6.35 1.18 -7.55
C GLY A 105 -7.23 0.10 -8.19
N GLU A 106 -7.05 -0.19 -9.47
CA GLU A 106 -7.82 -1.21 -10.16
C GLU A 106 -7.60 -2.62 -9.55
N VAL A 107 -6.36 -2.96 -9.21
CA VAL A 107 -6.04 -4.24 -8.55
C VAL A 107 -6.78 -4.37 -7.21
N THR A 108 -6.89 -3.29 -6.41
CA THR A 108 -7.60 -3.35 -5.13
C THR A 108 -9.09 -3.67 -5.25
N LYS A 109 -9.73 -3.33 -6.37
CA LYS A 109 -11.13 -3.70 -6.63
C LYS A 109 -11.36 -5.20 -6.80
N HIS A 110 -10.32 -5.94 -7.11
CA HIS A 110 -10.38 -7.39 -7.31
C HIS A 110 -10.29 -8.19 -6.00
N PHE A 111 -10.33 -7.51 -4.86
CA PHE A 111 -10.35 -8.10 -3.53
C PHE A 111 -11.60 -7.63 -2.78
N ASP A 112 -12.27 -8.56 -2.12
CA ASP A 112 -13.48 -8.27 -1.34
C ASP A 112 -13.16 -7.42 -0.11
N ASN A 113 -11.93 -7.52 0.39
CA ASN A 113 -11.46 -6.80 1.56
C ASN A 113 -10.09 -6.15 1.30
N CYS A 114 -10.08 -4.85 1.10
CA CYS A 114 -8.87 -4.04 0.96
C CYS A 114 -8.64 -3.22 2.23
N ILE A 115 -7.50 -3.44 2.90
CA ILE A 115 -7.04 -2.68 4.06
C ILE A 115 -5.95 -1.73 3.57
N GLY A 116 -6.24 -0.44 3.55
CA GLY A 116 -5.30 0.61 3.15
C GLY A 116 -4.70 1.31 4.36
N ILE A 117 -3.38 1.19 4.56
CA ILE A 117 -2.66 1.76 5.70
C ILE A 117 -1.87 2.97 5.24
N CYS A 118 -2.26 4.15 5.71
CA CYS A 118 -1.63 5.43 5.41
C CYS A 118 -1.14 6.16 6.68
N GLY A 119 -0.43 7.25 6.48
CA GLY A 119 0.16 8.09 7.53
C GLY A 119 1.52 8.59 7.10
N THR A 120 1.98 9.68 7.65
CA THR A 120 3.32 10.20 7.35
C THR A 120 4.38 9.18 7.75
N HIS A 121 4.25 8.59 8.93
CA HIS A 121 5.20 7.63 9.48
C HIS A 121 4.53 6.30 9.84
N GLY A 122 5.32 5.21 9.83
CA GLY A 122 4.89 3.89 10.31
C GLY A 122 4.18 2.99 9.30
N LYS A 123 3.83 3.47 8.10
CA LYS A 123 3.12 2.71 7.06
C LYS A 123 3.67 1.30 6.83
N THR A 124 4.95 1.20 6.47
CA THR A 124 5.62 -0.07 6.16
C THR A 124 5.62 -1.03 7.36
N THR A 125 5.89 -0.49 8.55
CA THR A 125 5.91 -1.29 9.79
C THR A 125 4.53 -1.84 10.11
N THR A 126 3.49 -0.98 10.11
CA THR A 126 2.11 -1.39 10.39
C THR A 126 1.61 -2.37 9.35
N THR A 127 1.84 -2.12 8.06
CA THR A 127 1.47 -3.06 6.98
C THR A 127 2.12 -4.43 7.19
N SER A 128 3.40 -4.45 7.58
CA SER A 128 4.12 -5.69 7.86
C SER A 128 3.58 -6.42 9.09
N MET A 129 3.27 -5.69 10.18
CA MET A 129 2.66 -6.25 11.39
C MET A 129 1.27 -6.83 11.11
N THR A 130 0.45 -6.13 10.35
CA THR A 130 -0.89 -6.59 9.94
C THR A 130 -0.80 -7.89 9.14
N VAL A 131 0.06 -7.94 8.13
CA VAL A 131 0.27 -9.15 7.32
C VAL A 131 0.76 -10.30 8.19
N GLN A 132 1.72 -10.05 9.10
CA GLN A 132 2.24 -11.07 10.01
C GLN A 132 1.15 -11.61 10.95
N ALA A 133 0.34 -10.73 11.53
CA ALA A 133 -0.76 -11.12 12.41
C ALA A 133 -1.80 -11.97 11.67
N MET A 134 -2.18 -11.55 10.45
CA MET A 134 -3.11 -12.30 9.61
C MET A 134 -2.57 -13.68 9.24
N LEU A 135 -1.28 -13.79 8.88
CA LEU A 135 -0.63 -15.07 8.60
C LEU A 135 -0.60 -15.98 9.83
N SER A 136 -0.35 -15.41 11.02
CA SER A 136 -0.35 -16.17 12.27
C SER A 136 -1.75 -16.65 12.67
N ALA A 137 -2.79 -16.05 12.09
CA ALA A 137 -4.19 -16.45 12.25
C ALA A 137 -4.70 -17.32 11.09
N ASP A 138 -3.79 -17.89 10.26
CA ASP A 138 -4.11 -18.69 9.06
C ASP A 138 -4.97 -17.94 8.02
N LEU A 139 -5.00 -16.61 8.09
CA LEU A 139 -5.59 -15.74 7.07
C LEU A 139 -4.50 -15.42 6.05
N ASP A 140 -4.62 -15.86 4.85
CA ASP A 140 -3.59 -15.80 3.80
C ASP A 140 -3.75 -14.56 2.88
N PRO A 141 -3.48 -13.31 3.35
CA PRO A 141 -3.71 -12.10 2.58
C PRO A 141 -2.69 -11.91 1.46
N SER A 142 -3.08 -11.23 0.39
CA SER A 142 -2.14 -10.56 -0.49
C SER A 142 -1.63 -9.27 0.16
N ALA A 143 -0.45 -8.79 -0.26
CA ALA A 143 0.10 -7.56 0.29
C ALA A 143 0.92 -6.77 -0.75
N VAL A 144 0.86 -5.42 -0.62
CA VAL A 144 1.72 -4.47 -1.31
C VAL A 144 2.34 -3.55 -0.26
N ILE A 145 3.67 -3.61 -0.11
CA ILE A 145 4.41 -2.99 1.00
C ILE A 145 5.54 -2.14 0.42
N GLY A 146 5.79 -0.97 0.99
CA GLY A 146 6.85 -0.06 0.54
C GLY A 146 8.27 -0.53 0.88
N GLY A 147 8.42 -1.45 1.82
CA GLY A 147 9.68 -2.08 2.22
C GLY A 147 9.66 -3.60 2.04
N LYS A 148 10.82 -4.22 2.19
CA LYS A 148 10.90 -5.68 2.17
C LYS A 148 10.25 -6.30 3.41
N LEU A 149 9.31 -7.20 3.22
CA LEU A 149 8.76 -8.03 4.28
C LEU A 149 9.78 -9.13 4.64
N PRO A 150 10.28 -9.21 5.88
CA PRO A 150 11.31 -10.19 6.25
C PRO A 150 10.91 -11.65 5.98
N LEU A 151 9.62 -11.98 6.12
CA LEU A 151 9.09 -13.33 5.88
C LEU A 151 9.19 -13.80 4.44
N THR A 152 9.13 -12.90 3.46
CA THR A 152 9.06 -13.26 2.04
C THR A 152 10.25 -12.72 1.25
N ASP A 153 11.12 -11.93 1.87
CA ASP A 153 12.18 -11.14 1.23
C ASP A 153 11.68 -10.38 -0.02
N SER A 154 10.44 -9.89 0.04
CA SER A 154 9.75 -9.23 -1.07
C SER A 154 9.02 -7.97 -0.62
N TYR A 155 8.75 -7.08 -1.56
CA TYR A 155 7.93 -5.87 -1.38
C TYR A 155 6.42 -6.16 -1.44
N GLY A 156 6.04 -7.42 -1.53
CA GLY A 156 4.67 -7.86 -1.52
C GLY A 156 4.57 -9.37 -1.43
N ARG A 157 3.35 -9.85 -1.40
CA ARG A 157 3.04 -11.27 -1.49
C ARG A 157 1.70 -11.48 -2.19
N VAL A 158 1.59 -12.65 -2.79
CA VAL A 158 0.32 -13.16 -3.32
C VAL A 158 -0.23 -14.17 -2.33
N GLY A 159 -1.37 -13.85 -1.73
CA GLY A 159 -2.12 -14.74 -0.85
C GLY A 159 -3.26 -15.43 -1.60
N LYS A 160 -3.94 -16.36 -0.92
CA LYS A 160 -5.08 -17.10 -1.46
C LYS A 160 -6.43 -16.56 -1.02
N SER A 161 -6.45 -15.68 0.02
CA SER A 161 -7.69 -15.06 0.48
C SER A 161 -8.09 -13.87 -0.38
N ASP A 162 -9.34 -13.46 -0.26
CA ASP A 162 -9.88 -12.26 -0.92
C ASP A 162 -9.55 -10.96 -0.14
N THR A 163 -8.46 -10.99 0.62
CA THR A 163 -7.96 -9.83 1.37
C THR A 163 -6.63 -9.36 0.82
N ILE A 164 -6.51 -8.04 0.67
CA ILE A 164 -5.26 -7.37 0.36
C ILE A 164 -4.94 -6.30 1.41
N VAL A 165 -3.70 -6.30 1.92
CA VAL A 165 -3.18 -5.28 2.81
C VAL A 165 -2.23 -4.39 2.01
N CYS A 166 -2.52 -3.10 1.96
CA CYS A 166 -1.83 -2.14 1.11
C CYS A 166 -1.17 -1.03 1.92
N GLU A 167 0.10 -0.78 1.66
CA GLU A 167 0.70 0.49 2.03
C GLU A 167 0.16 1.58 1.10
N ALA A 168 -0.59 2.53 1.66
CA ALA A 168 -1.27 3.59 0.96
C ALA A 168 -0.45 4.89 1.09
N CYS A 169 0.35 5.20 0.04
CA CYS A 169 1.23 6.36 0.03
C CYS A 169 0.45 7.62 -0.34
N GLU A 170 0.58 8.66 0.46
CA GLU A 170 -0.05 9.99 0.28
C GLU A 170 0.59 10.82 -0.83
N TYR A 171 1.86 10.54 -1.18
CA TYR A 171 2.61 11.34 -2.15
C TYR A 171 1.89 11.44 -3.50
N VAL A 172 1.71 12.68 -3.96
CA VAL A 172 0.99 13.02 -5.20
C VAL A 172 -0.42 12.39 -5.24
N ASP A 173 -1.07 12.31 -4.08
CA ASP A 173 -2.43 11.75 -3.92
C ASP A 173 -2.58 10.30 -4.45
N THR A 174 -1.48 9.52 -4.51
CA THR A 174 -1.54 8.18 -5.11
C THR A 174 -2.48 7.23 -4.37
N PHE A 175 -2.65 7.38 -3.05
CA PHE A 175 -3.58 6.58 -2.26
C PHE A 175 -5.07 6.82 -2.60
N LEU A 176 -5.41 7.98 -3.21
CA LEU A 176 -6.77 8.27 -3.63
C LEU A 176 -7.25 7.43 -4.83
N HIS A 177 -6.35 6.70 -5.47
CA HIS A 177 -6.71 5.71 -6.48
C HIS A 177 -7.23 4.39 -5.88
N LEU A 178 -6.95 4.11 -4.59
CA LEU A 178 -7.32 2.86 -3.93
C LEU A 178 -8.82 2.78 -3.64
N PHE A 179 -9.31 1.56 -3.45
CA PHE A 179 -10.71 1.26 -3.08
C PHE A 179 -10.76 0.51 -1.74
N PRO A 180 -10.38 1.15 -0.63
CA PRO A 180 -10.28 0.46 0.65
C PRO A 180 -11.67 0.10 1.22
N ASN A 181 -11.76 -1.06 1.84
CA ASN A 181 -12.85 -1.39 2.75
C ASN A 181 -12.57 -0.80 4.12
N VAL A 182 -11.32 -0.88 4.55
CA VAL A 182 -10.83 -0.30 5.80
C VAL A 182 -9.69 0.66 5.49
N ALA A 183 -9.80 1.91 5.94
CA ALA A 183 -8.71 2.88 5.91
C ALA A 183 -8.09 2.98 7.31
N VAL A 184 -6.77 2.87 7.40
CA VAL A 184 -6.01 3.05 8.64
C VAL A 184 -5.16 4.29 8.51
N ILE A 185 -5.31 5.28 9.43
CA ILE A 185 -4.54 6.53 9.46
C ILE A 185 -3.69 6.57 10.73
N LEU A 186 -2.38 6.50 10.56
CA LEU A 186 -1.44 6.36 11.67
C LEU A 186 -1.09 7.70 12.33
N ASN A 187 -0.80 8.69 11.53
CA ASN A 187 -0.40 10.05 11.92
C ASN A 187 -0.34 10.94 10.69
N ILE A 188 -0.40 12.27 10.90
CA ILE A 188 -0.29 13.26 9.83
C ILE A 188 0.66 14.35 10.28
N ASP A 189 1.88 14.36 9.72
CA ASP A 189 2.91 15.38 9.92
C ASP A 189 3.28 16.06 8.60
N GLU A 190 3.94 17.20 8.67
CA GLU A 190 4.41 17.92 7.48
C GLU A 190 5.42 17.07 6.69
N ASP A 191 4.98 16.53 5.56
CA ASP A 191 5.79 15.80 4.61
C ASP A 191 5.30 16.10 3.17
N HIS A 192 6.18 15.96 2.20
CA HIS A 192 5.85 16.22 0.79
C HIS A 192 5.26 17.62 0.53
N MET A 193 5.75 18.63 1.26
CA MET A 193 5.24 20.00 1.19
C MET A 193 5.50 20.66 -0.16
N GLU A 194 6.42 20.13 -0.95
CA GLU A 194 6.62 20.52 -2.36
C GLU A 194 5.37 20.23 -3.22
N TYR A 195 4.56 19.24 -2.85
CA TYR A 195 3.30 18.89 -3.49
C TYR A 195 2.09 19.53 -2.80
N PHE A 196 1.89 19.26 -1.51
CA PHE A 196 0.70 19.69 -0.76
C PHE A 196 0.64 21.19 -0.47
N LYS A 197 1.77 21.88 -0.40
CA LYS A 197 1.93 23.32 -0.12
C LYS A 197 1.61 23.73 1.30
N THR A 198 0.56 23.20 1.92
CA THR A 198 0.12 23.49 3.29
C THR A 198 -0.28 22.23 4.02
N LEU A 199 -0.17 22.23 5.35
CA LEU A 199 -0.63 21.15 6.21
C LEU A 199 -2.15 20.90 6.03
N ASP A 200 -2.94 21.95 5.87
CA ASP A 200 -4.38 21.82 5.64
C ASP A 200 -4.71 21.05 4.35
N ASN A 201 -3.94 21.26 3.28
CA ASN A 201 -4.13 20.48 2.05
C ASN A 201 -3.76 19.00 2.25
N LEU A 202 -2.72 18.73 3.03
CA LEU A 202 -2.33 17.37 3.39
C LEU A 202 -3.44 16.70 4.21
N ILE A 203 -3.94 17.36 5.26
CA ILE A 203 -5.07 16.88 6.08
C ILE A 203 -6.30 16.62 5.21
N LEU A 204 -6.63 17.53 4.29
CA LEU A 204 -7.73 17.36 3.35
C LEU A 204 -7.55 16.15 2.44
N SER A 205 -6.32 15.84 2.02
CA SER A 205 -6.04 14.64 1.23
C SER A 205 -6.27 13.36 2.04
N PHE A 206 -5.83 13.31 3.31
CA PHE A 206 -6.12 12.21 4.21
C PHE A 206 -7.63 12.07 4.50
N HIS A 207 -8.35 13.19 4.66
CA HIS A 207 -9.81 13.18 4.77
C HIS A 207 -10.48 12.50 3.56
N LYS A 208 -10.07 12.89 2.35
CA LYS A 208 -10.57 12.24 1.12
C LYS A 208 -10.30 10.75 1.12
N PHE A 209 -9.09 10.31 1.53
CA PHE A 209 -8.77 8.89 1.62
C PHE A 209 -9.65 8.16 2.65
N ALA A 210 -9.86 8.72 3.83
CA ALA A 210 -10.76 8.17 4.84
C ALA A 210 -12.20 8.05 4.32
N CYS A 211 -12.66 9.04 3.53
CA CYS A 211 -13.97 9.00 2.89
C CYS A 211 -14.13 7.84 1.89
N LEU A 212 -13.04 7.36 1.25
CA LEU A 212 -13.09 6.22 0.33
C LEU A 212 -13.37 4.88 1.03
N ALA A 213 -13.08 4.75 2.34
CA ALA A 213 -13.33 3.52 3.09
C ALA A 213 -14.81 3.15 3.05
N LYS A 214 -15.10 1.87 2.77
CA LYS A 214 -16.48 1.39 2.66
C LYS A 214 -17.09 1.01 4.01
N SER A 215 -16.29 0.43 4.93
CA SER A 215 -16.80 -0.15 6.17
C SER A 215 -16.25 0.52 7.43
N ALA A 216 -14.95 0.81 7.50
CA ALA A 216 -14.35 1.34 8.71
C ALA A 216 -13.20 2.30 8.45
N VAL A 217 -13.00 3.25 9.37
CA VAL A 217 -11.80 4.08 9.47
C VAL A 217 -11.19 3.83 10.84
N ILE A 218 -9.94 3.35 10.85
CA ILE A 218 -9.12 3.16 12.06
C ILE A 218 -8.14 4.33 12.12
N TYR A 219 -8.10 5.05 13.22
CA TYR A 219 -7.33 6.30 13.28
C TYR A 219 -6.69 6.55 14.63
N ASN A 220 -5.55 7.23 14.63
CA ASN A 220 -4.87 7.65 15.85
C ASN A 220 -5.65 8.82 16.50
N GLY A 221 -6.32 8.55 17.61
CA GLY A 221 -7.11 9.54 18.33
C GLY A 221 -6.30 10.45 19.25
N ASP A 222 -4.98 10.23 19.36
CA ASP A 222 -4.08 11.13 20.08
C ASP A 222 -3.38 12.13 19.14
N ASP A 223 -3.55 12.00 17.81
CA ASP A 223 -2.96 12.89 16.80
C ASP A 223 -3.97 13.94 16.33
N GLU A 224 -3.68 15.22 16.60
CA GLU A 224 -4.60 16.33 16.32
C GLU A 224 -4.93 16.47 14.82
N ASN A 225 -3.97 16.21 13.93
CA ASN A 225 -4.18 16.33 12.50
C ASN A 225 -5.00 15.15 11.96
N THR A 226 -4.81 13.96 12.53
CA THR A 226 -5.64 12.80 12.23
C THR A 226 -7.08 13.04 12.68
N LEU A 227 -7.30 13.62 13.87
CA LEU A 227 -8.65 14.00 14.33
C LEU A 227 -9.35 14.96 13.35
N LYS A 228 -8.63 15.99 12.85
CA LYS A 228 -9.15 16.90 11.82
C LYS A 228 -9.47 16.17 10.52
N ALA A 229 -8.62 15.21 10.13
CA ALA A 229 -8.82 14.45 8.89
C ALA A 229 -10.04 13.52 8.95
N VAL A 230 -10.47 13.07 10.13
CA VAL A 230 -11.63 12.18 10.26
C VAL A 230 -12.91 12.91 10.71
N GLU A 231 -12.84 14.20 10.95
CA GLU A 231 -13.98 15.00 11.39
C GLU A 231 -15.12 14.98 10.34
N GLY A 232 -16.35 14.79 10.82
CA GLY A 232 -17.55 14.78 9.98
C GLY A 232 -17.74 13.57 9.10
N ILE A 233 -16.91 12.52 9.23
CA ILE A 233 -17.10 11.26 8.49
C ILE A 233 -18.20 10.44 9.15
N GLU A 234 -19.23 10.10 8.39
CA GLU A 234 -20.39 9.35 8.84
C GLU A 234 -20.63 8.07 8.00
N GLY A 235 -21.51 7.19 8.47
CA GLY A 235 -21.97 6.00 7.72
C GLY A 235 -20.99 4.84 7.68
N LYS A 236 -19.94 4.86 8.53
CA LYS A 236 -18.97 3.77 8.68
C LYS A 236 -18.47 3.69 10.11
N ASP A 237 -17.86 2.56 10.48
CA ASP A 237 -17.29 2.37 11.81
C ASP A 237 -16.05 3.27 11.99
N MET A 238 -16.09 4.10 13.01
CA MET A 238 -14.98 4.98 13.41
C MET A 238 -14.32 4.37 14.63
N ILE A 239 -13.08 3.90 14.50
CA ILE A 239 -12.35 3.14 15.53
C ILE A 239 -11.06 3.88 15.85
N SER A 240 -10.95 4.40 17.09
CA SER A 240 -9.76 5.12 17.51
C SER A 240 -8.75 4.22 18.22
N PHE A 241 -7.47 4.49 18.02
CA PHE A 241 -6.38 3.90 18.80
C PHE A 241 -5.42 4.99 19.30
N GLY A 242 -4.70 4.70 20.38
CA GLY A 242 -3.73 5.64 20.96
C GLY A 242 -3.17 5.18 22.29
N PHE A 243 -2.58 6.10 23.03
CA PHE A 243 -2.16 5.88 24.43
C PHE A 243 -3.22 6.32 25.44
N SER A 244 -4.03 7.32 25.08
CA SER A 244 -5.11 7.81 25.92
C SER A 244 -6.21 6.77 26.06
N ASP A 245 -6.73 6.59 27.27
CA ASP A 245 -7.88 5.74 27.61
C ASP A 245 -9.21 6.24 27.01
N LYS A 246 -9.19 7.40 26.36
CA LYS A 246 -10.31 7.93 25.58
C LYS A 246 -10.48 7.24 24.24
N ASN A 247 -9.44 6.54 23.77
CA ASN A 247 -9.49 5.78 22.54
C ASN A 247 -10.23 4.43 22.73
N ASP A 248 -10.75 3.88 21.63
CA ASP A 248 -11.34 2.54 21.65
C ASP A 248 -10.30 1.48 22.00
N TYR A 249 -9.14 1.55 21.35
CA TYR A 249 -7.97 0.69 21.61
C TYR A 249 -6.82 1.52 22.17
N TYR A 250 -6.26 1.09 23.30
CA TYR A 250 -5.13 1.78 23.90
C TYR A 250 -4.19 0.84 24.64
N ALA A 251 -2.96 1.32 24.95
CA ALA A 251 -1.94 0.56 25.63
C ALA A 251 -1.84 0.95 27.10
N GLU A 252 -1.78 -0.04 27.98
CA GLU A 252 -1.47 0.13 29.40
C GLU A 252 -0.27 -0.75 29.82
N ASN A 253 0.27 -0.48 30.99
CA ASN A 253 1.35 -1.27 31.62
C ASN A 253 2.52 -1.51 30.65
N ILE A 254 2.98 -0.42 30.03
CA ILE A 254 4.08 -0.43 29.05
C ILE A 254 5.39 -0.69 29.79
N GLU A 255 6.11 -1.72 29.37
CA GLU A 255 7.42 -2.11 29.91
C GLU A 255 8.45 -2.21 28.79
N SER A 256 9.62 -1.61 28.98
CA SER A 256 10.79 -1.81 28.12
C SER A 256 11.66 -2.92 28.70
N ILE A 257 11.96 -3.95 27.90
CA ILE A 257 12.77 -5.10 28.34
C ILE A 257 14.10 -5.05 27.59
N ASN A 258 15.18 -4.81 28.34
CA ASN A 258 16.57 -4.76 27.84
C ASN A 258 16.76 -3.81 26.64
N GLY A 259 15.93 -2.78 26.49
CA GLY A 259 16.00 -1.83 25.39
C GLY A 259 15.64 -2.39 23.99
N ALA A 260 15.36 -3.69 23.89
CA ALA A 260 15.13 -4.37 22.62
C ALA A 260 13.66 -4.82 22.41
N TYR A 261 12.93 -5.01 23.50
CA TYR A 261 11.55 -5.48 23.45
C TYR A 261 10.65 -4.52 24.21
N THR A 262 9.44 -4.36 23.72
CA THR A 262 8.40 -3.60 24.42
C THR A 262 7.22 -4.53 24.70
N ARG A 263 6.76 -4.54 25.97
CA ARG A 263 5.55 -5.27 26.38
C ARG A 263 4.50 -4.27 26.83
N PHE A 264 3.24 -4.56 26.53
CA PHE A 264 2.11 -3.73 26.98
C PHE A 264 0.82 -4.54 27.00
N ASP A 265 -0.12 -4.08 27.78
CA ASP A 265 -1.47 -4.61 27.79
C ASP A 265 -2.29 -3.87 26.72
N VAL A 266 -3.00 -4.65 25.87
CA VAL A 266 -3.95 -4.09 24.89
C VAL A 266 -5.29 -3.97 25.57
N MET A 267 -5.81 -2.75 25.61
CA MET A 267 -7.10 -2.41 26.17
C MET A 267 -8.10 -2.11 25.06
N TYR A 268 -9.34 -2.51 25.25
CA TYR A 268 -10.47 -2.14 24.40
C TYR A 268 -11.63 -1.65 25.26
N LYS A 269 -11.95 -0.36 25.15
CA LYS A 269 -13.08 0.25 25.91
C LYS A 269 -13.04 -0.10 27.41
N GLY A 270 -11.88 0.04 28.03
CA GLY A 270 -11.66 -0.24 29.45
C GLY A 270 -11.48 -1.72 29.82
N LYS A 271 -11.49 -2.64 28.84
CA LYS A 271 -11.28 -4.09 29.10
C LYS A 271 -9.95 -4.53 28.53
N LYS A 272 -9.17 -5.25 29.34
CA LYS A 272 -7.93 -5.88 28.85
C LYS A 272 -8.28 -7.02 27.91
N LEU A 273 -7.76 -6.96 26.68
CA LEU A 273 -7.86 -8.03 25.69
C LEU A 273 -6.72 -9.05 25.82
N GLY A 274 -5.52 -8.58 26.11
CA GLY A 274 -4.34 -9.42 26.18
C GLY A 274 -3.07 -8.63 26.45
N ARG A 275 -1.93 -9.32 26.41
CA ARG A 275 -0.62 -8.70 26.53
C ARG A 275 0.21 -9.01 25.29
N LEU A 276 0.73 -7.99 24.65
CA LEU A 276 1.62 -8.10 23.50
C LEU A 276 3.07 -7.89 23.89
N SER A 277 3.96 -8.55 23.15
CA SER A 277 5.40 -8.33 23.18
C SER A 277 5.88 -8.03 21.75
N LEU A 278 6.48 -6.87 21.56
CA LEU A 278 7.03 -6.48 20.26
C LEU A 278 8.54 -6.68 20.28
N ALA A 279 9.06 -7.32 19.24
CA ALA A 279 10.50 -7.49 19.02
C ALA A 279 11.13 -6.29 18.27
N VAL A 280 10.37 -5.22 18.08
CA VAL A 280 10.83 -3.97 17.47
C VAL A 280 10.83 -2.87 18.54
N PRO A 281 11.96 -2.17 18.75
CA PRO A 281 12.06 -1.14 19.78
C PRO A 281 11.30 0.14 19.38
N GLY A 282 10.98 0.94 20.39
CA GLY A 282 10.40 2.26 20.22
C GLY A 282 8.90 2.33 20.53
N VAL A 283 8.53 3.39 21.25
CA VAL A 283 7.15 3.64 21.71
C VAL A 283 6.17 3.80 20.54
N HIS A 284 6.63 4.39 19.42
CA HIS A 284 5.83 4.52 18.20
C HIS A 284 5.39 3.17 17.63
N ASN A 285 6.15 2.08 17.89
CA ASN A 285 5.75 0.74 17.43
C ASN A 285 4.60 0.15 18.25
N ILE A 286 4.31 0.69 19.44
CA ILE A 286 3.07 0.36 20.17
C ILE A 286 1.87 0.89 19.40
N LEU A 287 1.92 2.14 18.93
CA LEU A 287 0.85 2.73 18.10
C LEU A 287 0.67 1.95 16.79
N ASN A 288 1.78 1.60 16.13
CA ASN A 288 1.75 0.78 14.91
C ASN A 288 1.12 -0.61 15.16
N ALA A 289 1.25 -1.16 16.36
CA ALA A 289 0.68 -2.47 16.72
C ALA A 289 -0.77 -2.39 17.20
N LEU A 290 -1.22 -1.23 17.68
CA LEU A 290 -2.62 -0.97 18.06
C LEU A 290 -3.50 -0.74 16.84
N ALA A 291 -2.94 -0.08 15.81
CA ALA A 291 -3.61 0.18 14.54
C ALA A 291 -3.93 -1.10 13.76
#